data_774839195e4ce22cf7984c372c15767a
#
_entry.id   774839195e4ce22cf7984c372c15767a
#
_cell.length_a   1.000
_cell.length_b   1.000
_cell.length_c   1.000
_cell.angle_alpha   90.00
_cell.angle_beta   90.00
_cell.angle_gamma   90.00
#
_symmetry.space_group_name_H-M   'P 1'
#
loop_
_entity.id
_entity.type
_entity.pdbx_description
1 polymer ?
#
loop_
_entity_poly.entity_id
_entity_poly.type
_entity_poly.pdbx_seq_one_letter_code
_entity_poly.pdbx_strand_id
1 'polypeptide(L)'
;MKNKMPVHKAFLLQACEDYQASAIILAHLQNGGEKTYKESRPLFLSTPFCGAPFFMLLQMSVEKLSKAAYCKARGIAGKLPPKEHDFVLFLEAVLARNPNFQAFRDRHASTFRFLREELNTRQPSNVRKHMENLEYPWIDNHGHVHCPARHLSLIRKYLNNALNRNIMIYMRDIRELLESFEKIFNRV
;
A
#
# COMPACT_ATOMS: atom_id res chain seq x y z
N MET A 1 33.49 -14.51 0.00
CA MET A 1 32.32 -14.25 -0.88
C MET A 1 31.29 -13.43 -0.10
N LYS A 2 30.95 -12.22 -0.53
CA LYS A 2 29.87 -11.45 0.11
C LYS A 2 28.56 -12.19 -0.14
N ASN A 3 27.89 -12.65 0.91
CA ASN A 3 26.55 -13.25 0.82
C ASN A 3 25.60 -12.20 0.20
N LYS A 4 25.30 -12.34 -1.08
CA LYS A 4 24.32 -11.47 -1.74
C LYS A 4 22.93 -11.80 -1.18
N MET A 5 22.26 -10.76 -0.67
CA MET A 5 20.88 -10.88 -0.20
C MET A 5 19.99 -11.39 -1.34
N PRO A 6 19.12 -12.39 -1.10
CA PRO A 6 18.12 -12.82 -2.08
C PRO A 6 17.16 -11.69 -2.45
N VAL A 7 16.76 -11.60 -3.73
CA VAL A 7 15.91 -10.52 -4.25
C VAL A 7 14.59 -10.39 -3.47
N HIS A 8 13.94 -11.50 -3.15
CA HIS A 8 12.69 -11.47 -2.38
C HIS A 8 12.88 -10.86 -0.97
N LYS A 9 14.03 -11.10 -0.31
CA LYS A 9 14.33 -10.50 0.99
C LYS A 9 14.55 -9.00 0.90
N ALA A 10 15.19 -8.52 -0.17
CA ALA A 10 15.36 -7.07 -0.38
C ALA A 10 14.00 -6.36 -0.55
N PHE A 11 13.09 -6.93 -1.35
CA PHE A 11 11.74 -6.40 -1.49
C PHE A 11 10.93 -6.49 -0.18
N LEU A 12 11.07 -7.58 0.57
CA LEU A 12 10.38 -7.73 1.86
C LEU A 12 10.85 -6.69 2.87
N LEU A 13 12.15 -6.45 2.99
CA LEU A 13 12.70 -5.42 3.87
C LEU A 13 12.15 -4.04 3.51
N GLN A 14 12.19 -3.67 2.23
CA GLN A 14 11.64 -2.38 1.79
C GLN A 14 10.13 -2.29 2.05
N ALA A 15 9.39 -3.38 1.86
CA ALA A 15 7.97 -3.42 2.19
C ALA A 15 7.70 -3.16 3.68
N CYS A 16 8.53 -3.72 4.56
CA CYS A 16 8.45 -3.47 6.00
C CYS A 16 8.75 -2.01 6.36
N GLU A 17 9.77 -1.42 5.75
CA GLU A 17 10.12 -0.01 5.99
C GLU A 17 9.00 0.95 5.53
N ASP A 18 8.47 0.74 4.33
CA ASP A 18 7.35 1.55 3.81
C ASP A 18 6.08 1.38 4.68
N TYR A 19 5.82 0.15 5.16
CA TYR A 19 4.73 -0.10 6.09
C TYR A 19 4.94 0.63 7.42
N GLN A 20 6.12 0.55 8.01
CA GLN A 20 6.44 1.24 9.27
C GLN A 20 6.28 2.76 9.12
N ALA A 21 6.75 3.34 8.03
CA ALA A 21 6.58 4.76 7.76
C ALA A 21 5.09 5.13 7.65
N SER A 22 4.29 4.33 6.96
CA SER A 22 2.83 4.55 6.88
C SER A 22 2.16 4.43 8.26
N ALA A 23 2.56 3.47 9.09
CA ALA A 23 2.03 3.28 10.43
C ALA A 23 2.35 4.44 11.36
N ILE A 24 3.56 5.01 11.27
CA ILE A 24 3.97 6.22 12.03
C ILE A 24 3.08 7.40 11.63
N ILE A 25 2.84 7.61 10.33
CA ILE A 25 1.97 8.68 9.86
C ILE A 25 0.54 8.47 10.39
N LEU A 26 0.01 7.25 10.33
CA LEU A 26 -1.33 6.95 10.85
C LEU A 26 -1.42 7.22 12.35
N ALA A 27 -0.44 6.79 13.14
CA ALA A 27 -0.39 7.04 14.58
C ALA A 27 -0.33 8.54 14.89
N HIS A 28 0.44 9.32 14.10
CA HIS A 28 0.48 10.79 14.23
C HIS A 28 -0.89 11.41 13.95
N LEU A 29 -1.58 10.99 12.90
CA LEU A 29 -2.92 11.47 12.56
C LEU A 29 -3.94 11.14 13.67
N GLN A 30 -3.85 9.95 14.29
CA GLN A 30 -4.73 9.51 15.39
C GLN A 30 -4.51 10.29 16.67
N ASN A 31 -3.27 10.66 16.99
CA ASN A 31 -2.90 11.38 18.20
C ASN A 31 -3.14 12.90 18.12
N GLY A 32 -3.92 13.35 17.16
CA GLY A 32 -4.26 14.77 17.02
C GLY A 32 -3.13 15.64 16.47
N GLY A 33 -2.16 15.03 15.82
CA GLY A 33 -1.08 15.72 15.10
C GLY A 33 -1.56 16.77 14.12
N GLU A 34 -2.86 16.71 13.74
CA GLU A 34 -3.56 17.80 13.04
C GLU A 34 -3.58 19.12 13.82
N LYS A 35 -3.65 19.11 15.15
CA LYS A 35 -3.73 20.35 15.95
C LYS A 35 -2.41 21.11 15.91
N THR A 36 -1.30 20.42 16.07
CA THR A 36 0.05 21.01 16.04
C THR A 36 0.41 21.55 14.65
N TYR A 37 -0.08 20.89 13.61
CA TYR A 37 0.11 21.32 12.22
C TYR A 37 -0.79 22.47 11.80
N LYS A 38 -1.99 22.63 12.38
CA LYS A 38 -2.89 23.76 12.07
C LYS A 38 -2.28 25.11 12.41
N GLU A 39 -1.47 25.17 13.47
CA GLU A 39 -0.79 26.41 13.91
C GLU A 39 0.36 26.84 12.99
N SER A 40 0.97 25.90 12.26
CA SER A 40 2.10 26.17 11.36
C SER A 40 1.74 26.12 9.86
N ARG A 41 0.46 25.96 9.51
CA ARG A 41 0.03 25.82 8.10
C ARG A 41 0.04 27.15 7.36
N PRO A 42 0.50 27.16 6.11
CA PRO A 42 0.06 28.14 5.14
C PRO A 42 -1.47 28.09 5.03
N LEU A 43 -2.11 29.25 5.12
CA LEU A 43 -3.58 29.45 5.16
C LEU A 43 -4.41 28.70 4.08
N PHE A 44 -3.77 28.23 3.01
CA PHE A 44 -4.42 27.54 1.90
C PHE A 44 -4.51 26.02 2.04
N LEU A 45 -3.94 25.40 3.09
CA LEU A 45 -3.98 23.96 3.30
C LEU A 45 -5.03 23.60 4.35
N SER A 46 -6.21 23.15 3.94
CA SER A 46 -7.33 22.79 4.81
C SER A 46 -7.50 21.30 5.08
N THR A 47 -6.64 20.43 4.51
CA THR A 47 -6.76 18.98 4.61
C THR A 47 -5.66 18.36 5.48
N PRO A 48 -5.86 17.14 6.04
CA PRO A 48 -4.81 16.43 6.78
C PRO A 48 -3.55 16.29 5.91
N PHE A 49 -2.47 16.95 6.33
CA PHE A 49 -1.23 17.09 5.56
C PHE A 49 -0.61 15.74 5.15
N CYS A 50 -0.80 14.70 5.96
CA CYS A 50 -0.14 13.40 5.78
C CYS A 50 -1.05 12.31 5.19
N GLY A 51 -2.28 12.62 4.78
CA GLY A 51 -3.22 11.60 4.30
C GLY A 51 -2.79 10.94 3.00
N ALA A 52 -2.34 11.71 2.02
CA ALA A 52 -1.85 11.16 0.75
C ALA A 52 -0.52 10.40 0.91
N PRO A 53 0.51 10.92 1.61
CA PRO A 53 1.71 10.16 1.94
C PRO A 53 1.43 8.84 2.67
N PHE A 54 0.46 8.80 3.58
CA PHE A 54 0.05 7.55 4.23
C PHE A 54 -0.37 6.48 3.22
N PHE A 55 -1.31 6.81 2.33
CA PHE A 55 -1.79 5.85 1.32
C PHE A 55 -0.72 5.50 0.29
N MET A 56 0.12 6.45 -0.11
CA MET A 56 1.23 6.20 -1.02
C MET A 56 2.22 5.19 -0.44
N LEU A 57 2.67 5.39 0.79
CA LEU A 57 3.59 4.46 1.46
C LEU A 57 2.97 3.09 1.69
N LEU A 58 1.68 3.04 2.06
CA LEU A 58 0.96 1.78 2.19
C LEU A 58 0.88 1.03 0.85
N GLN A 59 0.61 1.72 -0.23
CA GLN A 59 0.62 1.16 -1.59
C GLN A 59 2.01 0.63 -1.95
N MET A 60 3.06 1.42 -1.73
CA MET A 60 4.44 1.01 -2.01
C MET A 60 4.84 -0.22 -1.20
N SER A 61 4.43 -0.31 0.07
CA SER A 61 4.65 -1.48 0.90
C SER A 61 4.01 -2.73 0.29
N VAL A 62 2.72 -2.67 -0.08
CA VAL A 62 2.00 -3.81 -0.65
C VAL A 62 2.53 -4.20 -2.03
N GLU A 63 2.93 -3.24 -2.86
CA GLU A 63 3.59 -3.51 -4.14
C GLU A 63 4.88 -4.31 -3.94
N LYS A 64 5.75 -3.87 -3.05
CA LYS A 64 7.03 -4.55 -2.78
C LYS A 64 6.84 -5.91 -2.11
N LEU A 65 5.87 -6.01 -1.20
CA LEU A 65 5.46 -7.30 -0.62
C LEU A 65 5.01 -8.29 -1.70
N SER A 66 4.20 -7.83 -2.64
CA SER A 66 3.72 -8.65 -3.77
C SER A 66 4.85 -9.11 -4.67
N LYS A 67 5.80 -8.24 -4.95
CA LYS A 67 7.02 -8.59 -5.71
C LYS A 67 7.89 -9.59 -4.95
N ALA A 68 8.03 -9.44 -3.64
CA ALA A 68 8.73 -10.41 -2.80
C ALA A 68 8.07 -11.79 -2.86
N ALA A 69 6.74 -11.84 -2.70
CA ALA A 69 5.96 -13.08 -2.77
C ALA A 69 6.08 -13.76 -4.13
N TYR A 70 5.98 -12.99 -5.21
CA TYR A 70 6.15 -13.49 -6.58
C TYR A 70 7.57 -14.08 -6.79
N CYS A 71 8.61 -13.36 -6.41
CA CYS A 71 9.99 -13.83 -6.55
C CYS A 71 10.23 -15.09 -5.75
N LYS A 72 9.70 -15.17 -4.53
CA LYS A 72 9.85 -16.34 -3.67
C LYS A 72 9.09 -17.56 -4.22
N ALA A 73 7.83 -17.39 -4.61
CA ALA A 73 7.00 -18.47 -5.15
C ALA A 73 7.58 -19.05 -6.44
N ARG A 74 8.21 -18.23 -7.27
CA ARG A 74 8.85 -18.66 -8.52
C ARG A 74 10.30 -19.12 -8.38
N GLY A 75 10.90 -18.97 -7.20
CA GLY A 75 12.31 -19.27 -6.99
C GLY A 75 13.25 -18.42 -7.82
N ILE A 76 12.85 -17.17 -8.09
CA ILE A 76 13.65 -16.24 -8.88
C ILE A 76 14.82 -15.78 -8.02
N ALA A 77 16.02 -16.24 -8.38
CA ALA A 77 17.27 -15.80 -7.79
C ALA A 77 17.98 -14.87 -8.78
N GLY A 78 18.29 -13.64 -8.34
CA GLY A 78 19.16 -12.74 -9.09
C GLY A 78 18.54 -11.94 -10.24
N LYS A 79 17.27 -12.12 -10.57
CA LYS A 79 16.53 -11.28 -11.52
C LYS A 79 15.47 -10.46 -10.81
N LEU A 80 15.35 -9.21 -11.19
CA LEU A 80 14.26 -8.35 -10.70
C LEU A 80 12.93 -8.78 -11.34
N PRO A 81 11.80 -8.68 -10.60
CA PRO A 81 10.48 -8.87 -11.17
C PRO A 81 10.20 -7.80 -12.25
N PRO A 82 9.19 -7.99 -13.09
CA PRO A 82 8.76 -6.96 -14.04
C PRO A 82 8.57 -5.61 -13.35
N LYS A 83 8.86 -4.52 -14.07
CA LYS A 83 8.74 -3.13 -13.57
C LYS A 83 7.29 -2.66 -13.47
N GLU A 84 6.34 -3.57 -13.46
CA GLU A 84 4.94 -3.24 -13.34
C GLU A 84 4.58 -2.91 -11.88
N HIS A 85 3.68 -1.97 -11.73
CA HIS A 85 3.17 -1.53 -10.44
C HIS A 85 1.87 -2.24 -10.04
N ASP A 86 1.28 -3.06 -10.93
CA ASP A 86 0.07 -3.81 -10.65
C ASP A 86 0.35 -4.98 -9.69
N PHE A 87 0.24 -4.70 -8.39
CA PHE A 87 0.50 -5.70 -7.37
C PHE A 87 -0.58 -6.79 -7.29
N VAL A 88 -1.77 -6.55 -7.84
CA VAL A 88 -2.82 -7.58 -7.95
C VAL A 88 -2.36 -8.68 -8.88
N LEU A 89 -1.74 -8.35 -10.00
CA LEU A 89 -1.17 -9.34 -10.93
C LEU A 89 -0.19 -10.29 -10.23
N PHE A 90 0.70 -9.75 -9.40
CA PHE A 90 1.66 -10.57 -8.66
C PHE A 90 0.98 -11.44 -7.60
N LEU A 91 0.01 -10.90 -6.87
CA LEU A 91 -0.73 -11.65 -5.87
C LEU A 91 -1.55 -12.79 -6.49
N GLU A 92 -2.23 -12.55 -7.59
CA GLU A 92 -2.99 -13.58 -8.30
C GLU A 92 -2.09 -14.69 -8.83
N ALA A 93 -0.92 -14.37 -9.35
CA ALA A 93 0.05 -15.35 -9.80
C ALA A 93 0.58 -16.22 -8.64
N VAL A 94 0.66 -15.67 -7.43
CA VAL A 94 1.03 -16.42 -6.22
C VAL A 94 -0.13 -17.27 -5.72
N LEU A 95 -1.35 -16.73 -5.70
CA LEU A 95 -2.56 -17.41 -5.25
C LEU A 95 -2.80 -18.73 -5.98
N ALA A 96 -2.61 -18.75 -7.30
CA ALA A 96 -2.80 -19.94 -8.11
C ALA A 96 -1.87 -21.12 -7.71
N ARG A 97 -0.86 -20.89 -6.87
CA ARG A 97 0.19 -21.84 -6.54
C ARG A 97 0.44 -22.04 -5.05
N ASN A 98 -0.23 -21.30 -4.19
CA ASN A 98 0.04 -21.31 -2.76
C ASN A 98 -1.24 -21.35 -1.91
N PRO A 99 -1.64 -22.57 -1.43
CA PRO A 99 -2.86 -22.75 -0.65
C PRO A 99 -2.83 -21.99 0.69
N ASN A 100 -1.65 -21.81 1.30
CA ASN A 100 -1.54 -21.07 2.56
C ASN A 100 -1.87 -19.59 2.35
N PHE A 101 -1.41 -19.02 1.24
CA PHE A 101 -1.76 -17.65 0.88
C PHE A 101 -3.24 -17.51 0.53
N GLN A 102 -3.82 -18.49 -0.15
CA GLN A 102 -5.25 -18.50 -0.44
C GLN A 102 -6.07 -18.52 0.85
N ALA A 103 -5.74 -19.37 1.80
CA ALA A 103 -6.39 -19.42 3.10
C ALA A 103 -6.25 -18.10 3.89
N PHE A 104 -5.08 -17.46 3.82
CA PHE A 104 -4.85 -16.13 4.39
C PHE A 104 -5.74 -15.09 3.73
N ARG A 105 -5.77 -15.03 2.41
CA ARG A 105 -6.62 -14.10 1.65
C ARG A 105 -8.10 -14.26 1.99
N ASP A 106 -8.58 -15.48 2.08
CA ASP A 106 -10.00 -15.76 2.33
C ASP A 106 -10.40 -15.29 3.74
N ARG A 107 -9.51 -15.45 4.73
CA ARG A 107 -9.70 -14.93 6.09
C ARG A 107 -9.72 -13.41 6.16
N HIS A 108 -8.94 -12.75 5.31
CA HIS A 108 -8.78 -11.29 5.27
C HIS A 108 -9.40 -10.66 4.00
N ALA A 109 -10.51 -11.22 3.52
CA ALA A 109 -11.11 -10.86 2.23
C ALA A 109 -11.44 -9.37 2.09
N SER A 110 -11.84 -8.68 3.17
CA SER A 110 -12.12 -7.24 3.16
C SER A 110 -10.86 -6.42 2.89
N THR A 111 -9.73 -6.82 3.48
CA THR A 111 -8.43 -6.17 3.24
C THR A 111 -7.98 -6.37 1.81
N PHE A 112 -8.08 -7.58 1.27
CA PHE A 112 -7.73 -7.82 -0.13
C PHE A 112 -8.64 -7.10 -1.12
N ARG A 113 -9.92 -6.93 -0.79
CA ARG A 113 -10.82 -6.07 -1.57
C ARG A 113 -10.35 -4.62 -1.56
N PHE A 114 -10.03 -4.07 -0.40
CA PHE A 114 -9.47 -2.71 -0.29
C PHE A 114 -8.19 -2.55 -1.10
N LEU A 115 -7.25 -3.50 -1.00
CA LEU A 115 -6.01 -3.48 -1.77
C LEU A 115 -6.28 -3.43 -3.28
N ARG A 116 -7.20 -4.26 -3.77
CA ARG A 116 -7.53 -4.38 -5.19
C ARG A 116 -8.33 -3.19 -5.72
N GLU A 117 -9.39 -2.81 -5.02
CA GLU A 117 -10.38 -1.85 -5.53
C GLU A 117 -10.04 -0.41 -5.20
N GLU A 118 -9.27 -0.17 -4.14
CA GLU A 118 -8.93 1.17 -3.70
C GLU A 118 -7.47 1.54 -3.97
N LEU A 119 -6.51 0.76 -3.49
CA LEU A 119 -5.10 1.11 -3.65
C LEU A 119 -4.57 0.81 -5.05
N ASN A 120 -4.80 -0.41 -5.57
CA ASN A 120 -4.25 -0.83 -6.84
C ASN A 120 -4.80 -0.02 -8.03
N THR A 121 -6.06 0.42 -7.96
CA THR A 121 -6.67 1.23 -9.03
C THR A 121 -6.10 2.63 -9.14
N ARG A 122 -5.49 3.15 -8.08
CA ARG A 122 -4.92 4.51 -8.00
C ARG A 122 -3.41 4.58 -8.26
N GLN A 123 -2.86 3.51 -8.79
CA GLN A 123 -1.47 3.50 -9.25
C GLN A 123 -1.31 4.31 -10.54
N PRO A 124 -0.14 4.91 -10.79
CA PRO A 124 0.13 5.66 -12.03
C PRO A 124 -0.11 4.83 -13.30
N SER A 125 0.17 3.54 -13.25
CA SER A 125 -0.06 2.62 -14.38
C SER A 125 -1.56 2.35 -14.66
N ASN A 126 -2.44 2.65 -13.72
CA ASN A 126 -3.88 2.38 -13.77
C ASN A 126 -4.75 3.63 -14.01
N VAL A 127 -4.16 4.75 -14.42
CA VAL A 127 -4.86 6.03 -14.69
C VAL A 127 -6.09 5.86 -15.60
N ARG A 128 -6.07 4.91 -16.54
CA ARG A 128 -7.22 4.61 -17.41
C ARG A 128 -8.39 4.00 -16.65
N LYS A 129 -8.15 3.35 -15.50
CA LYS A 129 -9.18 2.71 -14.68
C LYS A 129 -9.70 3.64 -13.60
N HIS A 130 -8.87 4.54 -13.11
CA HIS A 130 -9.22 5.49 -12.07
C HIS A 130 -8.43 6.79 -12.24
N MET A 131 -9.14 7.93 -12.27
CA MET A 131 -8.49 9.22 -12.50
C MET A 131 -7.65 9.67 -11.31
N GLU A 132 -8.08 9.35 -10.08
CA GLU A 132 -7.33 9.67 -8.88
C GLU A 132 -6.01 8.90 -8.83
N ASN A 133 -4.94 9.61 -8.50
CA ASN A 133 -3.60 9.09 -8.40
C ASN A 133 -3.01 9.41 -7.03
N LEU A 134 -2.25 8.48 -6.46
CA LEU A 134 -1.65 8.66 -5.14
C LEU A 134 -0.36 9.49 -5.18
N GLU A 135 0.31 9.54 -6.33
CA GLU A 135 1.65 10.12 -6.46
C GLU A 135 1.64 11.50 -7.15
N TYR A 136 0.77 11.68 -8.15
CA TYR A 136 0.80 12.84 -9.02
C TYR A 136 -0.54 13.56 -9.10
N PRO A 137 -0.54 14.88 -9.37
CA PRO A 137 -1.75 15.59 -9.75
C PRO A 137 -2.43 14.96 -10.98
N TRP A 138 -3.75 15.05 -11.04
CA TRP A 138 -4.53 14.59 -12.19
C TRP A 138 -5.51 15.66 -12.67
N ILE A 139 -6.00 15.51 -13.89
CA ILE A 139 -7.00 16.40 -14.49
C ILE A 139 -8.29 15.62 -14.68
N ASP A 140 -9.42 16.18 -14.23
CA ASP A 140 -10.72 15.55 -14.42
C ASP A 140 -11.30 15.79 -15.82
N ASN A 141 -12.46 15.20 -16.12
CA ASN A 141 -13.13 15.32 -17.41
C ASN A 141 -13.62 16.73 -17.72
N HIS A 142 -13.61 17.65 -16.73
CA HIS A 142 -13.98 19.06 -16.86
C HIS A 142 -12.76 19.98 -16.97
N GLY A 143 -11.56 19.41 -16.99
CA GLY A 143 -10.30 20.15 -17.08
C GLY A 143 -9.80 20.72 -15.74
N HIS A 144 -10.39 20.35 -14.60
CA HIS A 144 -9.92 20.82 -13.30
C HIS A 144 -8.71 20.02 -12.85
N VAL A 145 -7.70 20.72 -12.34
CA VAL A 145 -6.50 20.12 -11.77
C VAL A 145 -6.75 19.74 -10.32
N HIS A 146 -6.51 18.49 -10.01
CA HIS A 146 -6.60 17.94 -8.67
C HIS A 146 -5.22 17.52 -8.16
N CYS A 147 -5.02 17.51 -6.86
CA CYS A 147 -3.80 16.99 -6.25
C CYS A 147 -4.12 15.99 -5.13
N PRO A 148 -3.29 14.94 -4.94
CA PRO A 148 -3.53 13.90 -3.94
C PRO A 148 -3.73 14.47 -2.53
N ALA A 149 -2.93 15.47 -2.15
CA ALA A 149 -2.99 16.09 -0.83
C ALA A 149 -4.36 16.69 -0.46
N ARG A 150 -5.17 17.06 -1.45
CA ARG A 150 -6.46 17.72 -1.23
C ARG A 150 -7.67 16.92 -1.68
N HIS A 151 -7.53 16.23 -2.80
CA HIS A 151 -8.68 15.72 -3.55
C HIS A 151 -8.80 14.20 -3.49
N LEU A 152 -7.83 13.50 -2.88
CA LEU A 152 -7.86 12.04 -2.78
C LEU A 152 -9.08 11.59 -1.96
N SER A 153 -10.00 10.88 -2.60
CA SER A 153 -11.24 10.39 -1.97
C SER A 153 -10.98 9.46 -0.78
N LEU A 154 -9.86 8.71 -0.81
CA LEU A 154 -9.43 7.85 0.28
C LEU A 154 -9.24 8.59 1.60
N ILE A 155 -8.74 9.84 1.57
CA ILE A 155 -8.56 10.65 2.76
C ILE A 155 -9.92 10.88 3.42
N ARG A 156 -10.92 11.30 2.65
CA ARG A 156 -12.28 11.52 3.16
C ARG A 156 -12.91 10.22 3.65
N LYS A 157 -12.71 9.14 2.91
CA LYS A 157 -13.34 7.85 3.21
C LYS A 157 -12.76 7.18 4.45
N TYR A 158 -11.46 7.29 4.70
CA TYR A 158 -10.77 6.50 5.72
C TYR A 158 -10.08 7.32 6.83
N LEU A 159 -9.81 8.61 6.64
CA LEU A 159 -9.05 9.42 7.58
C LEU A 159 -9.83 10.60 8.18
N ASN A 160 -10.93 11.06 7.58
CA ASN A 160 -11.68 12.22 8.08
C ASN A 160 -12.42 11.96 9.40
N ASN A 161 -12.79 10.72 9.67
CA ASN A 161 -13.31 10.31 10.98
C ASN A 161 -12.17 9.56 11.66
N ALA A 162 -11.36 10.26 12.44
CA ALA A 162 -10.04 9.92 13.00
C ALA A 162 -9.77 8.47 13.43
N LEU A 163 -10.75 7.58 13.31
CA LEU A 163 -10.70 6.17 13.69
C LEU A 163 -11.62 5.33 12.79
N ASN A 164 -11.51 5.48 11.46
CA ASN A 164 -12.21 4.51 10.63
C ASN A 164 -11.68 3.11 10.96
N ARG A 165 -12.53 2.33 11.64
CA ARG A 165 -12.22 0.96 12.10
C ARG A 165 -11.65 0.09 10.96
N ASN A 166 -12.08 0.33 9.74
CA ASN A 166 -11.63 -0.45 8.58
C ASN A 166 -10.16 -0.23 8.28
N ILE A 167 -9.65 1.02 8.36
CA ILE A 167 -8.23 1.25 8.08
C ILE A 167 -7.33 0.57 9.12
N MET A 168 -7.78 0.49 10.37
CA MET A 168 -7.06 -0.22 11.43
C MET A 168 -7.02 -1.73 11.18
N ILE A 169 -8.12 -2.29 10.69
CA ILE A 169 -8.20 -3.71 10.29
C ILE A 169 -7.23 -3.94 9.12
N TYR A 170 -7.25 -3.12 8.08
CA TYR A 170 -6.37 -3.27 6.93
C TYR A 170 -4.89 -3.17 7.31
N MET A 171 -4.53 -2.22 8.15
CA MET A 171 -3.16 -2.09 8.67
C MET A 171 -2.73 -3.33 9.45
N ARG A 172 -3.57 -3.83 10.36
CA ARG A 172 -3.29 -5.06 11.12
C ARG A 172 -3.07 -6.26 10.20
N ASP A 173 -3.93 -6.44 9.22
CA ASP A 173 -3.90 -7.59 8.31
C ASP A 173 -2.68 -7.54 7.38
N ILE A 174 -2.30 -6.34 6.91
CA ILE A 174 -1.06 -6.15 6.13
C ILE A 174 0.16 -6.44 7.00
N ARG A 175 0.17 -6.00 8.26
CA ARG A 175 1.23 -6.34 9.21
C ARG A 175 1.35 -7.84 9.40
N GLU A 176 0.23 -8.53 9.64
CA GLU A 176 0.20 -10.00 9.79
C GLU A 176 0.78 -10.70 8.55
N LEU A 177 0.47 -10.20 7.36
CA LEU A 177 1.01 -10.74 6.11
C LEU A 177 2.53 -10.54 6.00
N LEU A 178 3.04 -9.37 6.40
CA LEU A 178 4.48 -9.09 6.44
C LEU A 178 5.22 -10.00 7.45
N GLU A 179 4.71 -10.08 8.68
CA GLU A 179 5.29 -10.89 9.76
C GLU A 179 5.24 -12.39 9.47
N SER A 180 4.18 -12.85 8.82
CA SER A 180 3.98 -14.25 8.46
C SER A 180 4.52 -14.61 7.07
N PHE A 181 5.22 -13.71 6.40
CA PHE A 181 5.65 -13.87 5.00
C PHE A 181 6.37 -15.20 4.75
N GLU A 182 7.37 -15.52 5.55
CA GLU A 182 8.16 -16.74 5.38
C GLU A 182 7.30 -18.00 5.55
N LYS A 183 6.37 -18.01 6.51
CA LYS A 183 5.45 -19.11 6.76
C LYS A 183 4.44 -19.29 5.62
N ILE A 184 3.88 -18.19 5.12
CA ILE A 184 2.86 -18.21 4.07
C ILE A 184 3.47 -18.59 2.72
N PHE A 185 4.66 -18.07 2.39
CA PHE A 185 5.29 -18.24 1.08
C PHE A 185 6.46 -19.25 1.07
N ASN A 186 6.64 -20.03 2.14
CA ASN A 186 7.55 -21.17 2.05
C ASN A 186 7.05 -22.14 0.97
N ARG A 187 7.96 -22.65 0.18
CA ARG A 187 7.67 -23.75 -0.76
C ARG A 187 7.19 -24.95 0.06
N VAL A 188 6.00 -25.42 -0.24
CA VAL A 188 5.56 -26.76 0.13
C VAL A 188 6.31 -27.75 -0.72
#